data_9bf59f03ed1d79a0bc3c6e97acc067c6
#
_entry.id   9bf59f03ed1d79a0bc3c6e97acc067c6
#
_cell.length_a   1.000
_cell.length_b   1.000
_cell.length_c   1.000
_cell.angle_alpha   90.00
_cell.angle_beta   90.00
_cell.angle_gamma   90.00
#
_symmetry.space_group_name_H-M   'P 1'
#
loop_
_entity.id
_entity.type
_entity.pdbx_description
1 polymer ?
#
loop_
_entity_poly.entity_id
_entity_poly.type
_entity_poly.pdbx_seq_one_letter_code
_entity_poly.pdbx_strand_id
1 'polypeptide(L)'
;MRSLRTAFAREYARAEYGGASDEVLEAMGRGALRLAVQEGDRDHGCFFAGQAAAMVHKVQPAAEIIREVMEEAEPILRGAPSWVE
;
A
#
# COMPACT_ATOMS: atom_id res chain seq x y z
N MET A 1 7.50 -5.83 3.04
CA MET A 1 6.64 -4.70 2.65
C MET A 1 5.93 -5.03 1.36
N ARG A 2 4.67 -4.66 1.23
CA ARG A 2 3.87 -4.94 0.03
C ARG A 2 3.71 -3.70 -0.82
N SER A 3 3.65 -3.88 -2.13
CA SER A 3 3.40 -2.81 -3.08
C SER A 3 2.34 -3.20 -4.09
N LEU A 4 1.73 -2.21 -4.70
CA LEU A 4 0.83 -2.44 -5.82
C LEU A 4 1.62 -2.99 -7.01
N ARG A 5 0.97 -3.83 -7.82
CA ARG A 5 1.61 -4.47 -8.97
C ARG A 5 1.70 -3.48 -10.13
N THR A 6 2.78 -2.71 -10.15
CA THR A 6 3.11 -1.75 -11.20
C THR A 6 4.23 -2.27 -12.08
N ALA A 7 4.54 -1.56 -13.17
CA ALA A 7 5.68 -1.89 -14.02
C ALA A 7 6.99 -1.90 -13.21
N PHE A 8 7.19 -0.90 -12.35
CA PHE A 8 8.33 -0.84 -11.44
C PHE A 8 8.41 -2.07 -10.54
N ALA A 9 7.30 -2.46 -9.90
CA ALA A 9 7.27 -3.58 -8.98
C ALA A 9 7.65 -4.90 -9.68
N ARG A 10 7.19 -5.09 -10.91
CA ARG A 10 7.53 -6.27 -11.71
C ARG A 10 9.01 -6.30 -12.09
N GLU A 11 9.55 -5.17 -12.52
CA GLU A 11 10.97 -5.05 -12.84
C GLU A 11 11.85 -5.28 -11.63
N TYR A 12 11.52 -4.68 -10.51
CA TYR A 12 12.24 -4.86 -9.25
C TYR A 12 12.24 -6.31 -8.82
N ALA A 13 11.09 -6.97 -8.82
CA ALA A 13 10.98 -8.39 -8.45
C ALA A 13 11.79 -9.27 -9.39
N ARG A 14 11.75 -8.97 -10.69
CA ARG A 14 12.54 -9.73 -11.67
C ARG A 14 14.04 -9.60 -11.42
N ALA A 15 14.50 -8.40 -11.10
CA ALA A 15 15.91 -8.18 -10.76
C ALA A 15 16.29 -8.89 -9.46
N GLU A 16 15.46 -8.80 -8.43
CA GLU A 16 15.69 -9.42 -7.14
C GLU A 16 15.78 -10.94 -7.24
N TYR A 17 14.81 -11.58 -7.89
CA TYR A 17 14.81 -13.04 -8.09
C TYR A 17 15.86 -13.48 -9.10
N GLY A 18 16.31 -12.60 -9.97
CA GLY A 18 17.41 -12.86 -10.92
C GLY A 18 18.80 -12.76 -10.32
N GLY A 19 18.93 -12.49 -9.04
CA GLY A 19 20.21 -12.43 -8.34
C GLY A 19 20.96 -11.11 -8.48
N ALA A 20 20.27 -9.99 -8.75
CA ALA A 20 20.89 -8.67 -8.77
C ALA A 20 21.53 -8.34 -7.41
N SER A 21 22.63 -7.60 -7.43
CA SER A 21 23.32 -7.19 -6.21
C SER A 21 22.49 -6.18 -5.41
N ASP A 22 22.80 -6.06 -4.11
CA ASP A 22 22.12 -5.10 -3.24
C ASP A 22 22.29 -3.68 -3.75
N GLU A 23 23.44 -3.32 -4.30
CA GLU A 23 23.68 -2.00 -4.87
C GLU A 23 22.78 -1.71 -6.07
N VAL A 24 22.54 -2.69 -6.92
CA VAL A 24 21.63 -2.55 -8.07
C VAL A 24 20.20 -2.35 -7.61
N LEU A 25 19.75 -3.17 -6.65
CA LEU A 25 18.39 -3.08 -6.09
C LEU A 25 18.16 -1.74 -5.39
N GLU A 26 19.14 -1.28 -4.62
CA GLU A 26 19.08 0.02 -3.97
C GLU A 26 18.98 1.17 -4.98
N ALA A 27 19.77 1.12 -6.04
CA ALA A 27 19.73 2.12 -7.11
C ALA A 27 18.37 2.13 -7.81
N MET A 28 17.77 0.96 -8.07
CA MET A 28 16.45 0.86 -8.67
C MET A 28 15.36 1.47 -7.78
N GLY A 29 15.45 1.26 -6.47
CA GLY A 29 14.45 1.74 -5.51
C GLY A 29 14.59 3.20 -5.13
N ARG A 30 15.73 3.81 -5.45
CA ARG A 30 16.00 5.19 -5.03
C ARG A 30 15.04 6.17 -5.69
N GLY A 31 14.31 6.92 -4.86
CA GLY A 31 13.35 7.90 -5.32
C GLY A 31 12.03 7.34 -5.84
N ALA A 32 11.83 6.03 -5.87
CA ALA A 32 10.61 5.43 -6.40
C ALA A 32 9.36 5.79 -5.60
N LEU A 33 9.47 5.86 -4.28
CA LEU A 33 8.36 6.29 -3.42
C LEU A 33 8.00 7.76 -3.68
N ARG A 34 9.00 8.61 -3.86
CA ARG A 34 8.79 10.02 -4.19
C ARG A 34 8.04 10.19 -5.51
N LEU A 35 8.42 9.44 -6.54
CA LEU A 35 7.74 9.46 -7.83
C LEU A 35 6.26 9.09 -7.68
N ALA A 36 5.95 8.11 -6.85
CA ALA A 36 4.57 7.71 -6.60
C ALA A 36 3.79 8.79 -5.86
N VAL A 37 4.36 9.33 -4.78
CA VAL A 37 3.64 10.23 -3.86
C VAL A 37 3.54 11.64 -4.41
N GLN A 38 4.63 12.17 -4.97
CA GLN A 38 4.67 13.55 -5.43
C GLN A 38 4.27 13.72 -6.88
N GLU A 39 4.62 12.78 -7.73
CA GLU A 39 4.40 12.91 -9.17
C GLU A 39 3.31 11.99 -9.70
N GLY A 40 2.86 11.02 -8.92
CA GLY A 40 1.81 10.08 -9.34
C GLY A 40 2.23 9.19 -10.50
N ASP A 41 3.54 8.97 -10.67
CA ASP A 41 4.08 8.18 -11.77
C ASP A 41 3.77 6.69 -11.55
N ARG A 42 2.83 6.17 -12.31
CA ARG A 42 2.37 4.77 -12.18
C ARG A 42 3.39 3.75 -12.67
N ASP A 43 4.23 4.13 -13.61
CA ASP A 43 5.15 3.19 -14.26
C ASP A 43 6.49 3.10 -13.51
N HIS A 44 6.96 4.19 -12.94
CA HIS A 44 8.26 4.28 -12.29
C HIS A 44 8.17 4.40 -10.77
N GLY A 45 6.99 4.71 -10.23
CA GLY A 45 6.78 4.87 -8.81
C GLY A 45 6.56 3.54 -8.10
N CYS A 46 6.93 3.50 -6.82
CA CYS A 46 6.63 2.39 -5.93
C CYS A 46 5.47 2.79 -5.01
N PHE A 47 4.37 2.04 -5.09
CA PHE A 47 3.15 2.31 -4.34
C PHE A 47 2.99 1.23 -3.27
N PHE A 48 3.26 1.58 -2.03
CA PHE A 48 3.11 0.66 -0.91
C PHE A 48 1.65 0.54 -0.49
N ALA A 49 1.23 -0.67 -0.20
CA ALA A 49 -0.13 -0.94 0.27
C ALA A 49 -0.16 -2.20 1.13
N GLY A 50 -0.95 -2.17 2.19
CA GLY A 50 -1.24 -3.36 2.98
C GLY A 50 -2.34 -4.21 2.35
N GLN A 51 -2.63 -5.36 2.94
CA GLN A 51 -3.70 -6.24 2.47
C GLN A 51 -5.08 -5.57 2.53
N ALA A 52 -5.29 -4.68 3.49
CA ALA A 52 -6.53 -3.93 3.64
C ALA A 52 -6.83 -3.01 2.45
N ALA A 53 -5.86 -2.77 1.57
CA ALA A 53 -6.09 -1.98 0.35
C ALA A 53 -7.21 -2.55 -0.52
N ALA A 54 -7.43 -3.87 -0.49
CA ALA A 54 -8.52 -4.51 -1.21
C ALA A 54 -9.91 -4.10 -0.70
N MET A 55 -10.00 -3.54 0.49
CA MET A 55 -11.25 -3.07 1.08
C MET A 55 -11.56 -1.61 0.71
N VAL A 56 -10.66 -0.94 0.01
CA VAL A 56 -10.85 0.44 -0.43
C VAL A 56 -11.64 0.42 -1.73
N HIS A 57 -12.80 1.10 -1.74
CA HIS A 57 -13.72 1.08 -2.88
C HIS A 57 -13.93 2.44 -3.52
N LYS A 58 -13.49 3.52 -2.89
CA LYS A 58 -13.72 4.86 -3.40
C LYS A 58 -12.64 5.83 -2.96
N VAL A 59 -12.50 6.90 -3.73
CA VAL A 59 -11.66 8.04 -3.38
C VAL A 59 -12.54 9.03 -2.62
N GLN A 60 -12.08 9.48 -1.46
CA GLN A 60 -12.84 10.40 -0.62
C GLN A 60 -11.90 11.30 0.18
N PRO A 61 -12.37 12.47 0.67
CA PRO A 61 -11.58 13.35 1.52
C PRO A 61 -11.10 12.65 2.79
N ALA A 62 -9.92 13.03 3.28
CA ALA A 62 -9.32 12.39 4.46
C ALA A 62 -10.22 12.44 5.69
N ALA A 63 -10.95 13.57 5.89
CA ALA A 63 -11.88 13.70 7.01
C ALA A 63 -13.00 12.66 6.96
N GLU A 64 -13.50 12.34 5.76
CA GLU A 64 -14.53 11.33 5.59
C GLU A 64 -13.99 9.92 5.85
N ILE A 65 -12.74 9.65 5.46
CA ILE A 65 -12.09 8.36 5.74
C ILE A 65 -12.00 8.14 7.24
N ILE A 66 -11.55 9.14 7.99
CA ILE A 66 -11.44 9.06 9.45
C ILE A 66 -12.81 8.83 10.08
N ARG A 67 -13.80 9.58 9.64
CA ARG A 67 -15.19 9.45 10.16
C ARG A 67 -15.74 8.06 9.90
N GLU A 68 -15.58 7.56 8.70
CA GLU A 68 -16.05 6.22 8.31
C GLU A 68 -15.40 5.12 9.15
N VAL A 69 -14.08 5.20 9.34
CA VAL A 69 -13.34 4.24 10.18
C VAL A 69 -13.89 4.23 11.60
N MET A 70 -14.11 5.40 12.19
CA MET A 70 -14.63 5.50 13.57
C MET A 70 -16.07 5.03 13.67
N GLU A 71 -16.92 5.37 12.71
CA GLU A 71 -18.32 4.95 12.68
C GLU A 71 -18.47 3.44 12.53
N GLU A 72 -17.58 2.80 11.77
CA GLU A 72 -17.60 1.34 11.61
C GLU A 72 -16.96 0.62 12.79
N ALA A 73 -15.92 1.20 13.40
CA ALA A 73 -15.21 0.58 14.52
C ALA A 73 -16.07 0.50 15.78
N GLU A 74 -16.86 1.52 16.07
CA GLU A 74 -17.68 1.57 17.30
C GLU A 74 -18.67 0.41 17.41
N PRO A 75 -19.51 0.11 16.41
CA PRO A 75 -20.41 -1.05 16.48
C PRO A 75 -19.67 -2.37 16.62
N ILE A 76 -18.51 -2.51 15.97
CA ILE A 76 -17.70 -3.73 16.07
C ILE A 76 -17.21 -3.93 17.50
N LEU A 77 -16.69 -2.88 18.12
CA LEU A 77 -16.21 -2.94 19.52
C LEU A 77 -17.35 -3.19 20.50
N ARG A 78 -18.51 -2.57 20.30
CA ARG A 78 -19.69 -2.80 21.14
C ARG A 78 -20.23 -4.22 21.02
N GLY A 79 -20.08 -4.83 19.86
CA GLY A 79 -20.49 -6.22 19.61
C GLY A 79 -19.46 -7.26 20.07
N ALA A 80 -18.25 -6.84 20.46
CA ALA A 80 -17.17 -7.75 20.82
C ALA A 80 -17.53 -8.75 21.95
N PRO A 81 -18.30 -8.40 22.98
CA PRO A 81 -18.70 -9.38 24.01
C PRO A 81 -19.39 -10.63 23.46
N SER A 82 -20.09 -10.52 22.33
CA SER A 82 -20.76 -11.66 21.70
C SER A 82 -19.77 -12.66 21.08
N TRP A 83 -18.50 -12.28 20.91
CA TRP A 83 -17.44 -13.15 20.37
C TRP A 83 -16.79 -14.02 21.45
N VAL A 84 -17.06 -13.72 22.70
CA VAL A 84 -16.49 -14.43 23.84
C VAL A 84 -17.55 -15.38 24.40
N GLU A 85 -17.21 -16.66 24.49
CA GLU A 85 -18.07 -17.69 25.06
C GLU A 85 -18.00 -17.73 26.58
#